data_fedf1572d005d06485dbab720ae4387d
#
_entry.id   fedf1572d005d06485dbab720ae4387d
#
_cell.length_a   1.000
_cell.length_b   1.000
_cell.length_c   1.000
_cell.angle_alpha   90.00
_cell.angle_beta   90.00
_cell.angle_gamma   90.00
#
_symmetry.space_group_name_H-M   'P 1'
#
loop_
_entity.id
_entity.type
_entity.pdbx_description
1 polymer ?
#
loop_
_entity_poly.entity_id
_entity_poly.type
_entity_poly.pdbx_seq_one_letter_code
_entity_poly.pdbx_strand_id
1 'polypeptide(L)'
;MKSLVLLCAALFCASCAEEPKRLVGATTADGRFKLSLEATDDWVRPGFSLPVKVRVESLVGPLVEAWATELELVANNGDISPSSLYVEFDGVAEDEVANQADSVFEAWITFEAERSSDTAAQGEVHALFLDVHTALKIRITPESEE
;
A
#
# COMPACT_ATOMS: atom_id res chain seq x y z
N MET A 1 15.82 -38.04 27.31
CA MET A 1 16.40 -36.75 27.65
C MET A 1 17.03 -36.03 26.47
N LYS A 2 16.38 -35.93 25.33
CA LYS A 2 16.97 -35.23 24.18
C LYS A 2 15.91 -34.50 23.33
N SER A 3 14.88 -33.95 23.96
CA SER A 3 13.77 -33.36 23.16
C SER A 3 13.41 -31.94 23.55
N LEU A 4 14.32 -31.21 24.22
CA LEU A 4 13.96 -29.87 24.71
C LEU A 4 14.66 -28.69 24.01
N VAL A 5 15.37 -28.92 22.93
CA VAL A 5 16.14 -27.84 22.26
C VAL A 5 15.51 -27.33 20.98
N LEU A 6 14.45 -27.98 20.51
CA LEU A 6 13.91 -27.63 19.19
C LEU A 6 12.73 -26.62 19.20
N LEU A 7 12.31 -26.16 20.38
CA LEU A 7 11.11 -25.31 20.47
C LEU A 7 11.39 -23.80 20.46
N CYS A 8 12.65 -23.37 20.57
CA CYS A 8 12.97 -21.95 20.64
C CYS A 8 13.23 -21.27 19.29
N ALA A 9 13.43 -22.04 18.24
CA ALA A 9 13.74 -21.45 16.93
C ALA A 9 12.52 -20.98 16.13
N ALA A 10 11.32 -21.47 16.47
CA ALA A 10 10.11 -21.13 15.74
C ALA A 10 9.45 -19.80 16.17
N LEU A 11 9.82 -19.28 17.34
CA LEU A 11 9.20 -18.04 17.87
C LEU A 11 9.85 -16.75 17.38
N PHE A 12 11.03 -16.81 16.77
CA PHE A 12 11.74 -15.63 16.31
C PHE A 12 11.32 -15.12 14.93
N CYS A 13 10.68 -15.95 14.11
CA CYS A 13 10.26 -15.53 12.76
C CYS A 13 8.91 -14.85 12.70
N ALA A 14 8.10 -14.91 13.75
CA ALA A 14 6.77 -14.32 13.78
C ALA A 14 6.74 -12.82 14.09
N SER A 15 7.87 -12.23 14.55
CA SER A 15 7.91 -10.83 14.98
C SER A 15 8.52 -9.86 13.98
N CYS A 16 8.93 -10.30 12.79
CA CYS A 16 9.70 -9.46 11.86
C CYS A 16 8.90 -8.77 10.77
N ALA A 17 7.60 -9.01 10.62
CA ALA A 17 6.77 -8.30 9.66
C ALA A 17 5.37 -8.09 10.23
N GLU A 18 5.00 -6.84 10.48
CA GLU A 18 3.61 -6.49 10.73
C GLU A 18 2.84 -6.70 9.43
N GLU A 19 1.90 -7.63 9.42
CA GLU A 19 1.00 -7.78 8.30
C GLU A 19 0.07 -6.57 8.21
N PRO A 20 -0.18 -6.03 7.00
CA PRO A 20 -1.13 -4.94 6.85
C PRO A 20 -2.52 -5.41 7.28
N LYS A 21 -3.21 -4.62 8.09
CA LYS A 21 -4.60 -4.91 8.49
C LYS A 21 -5.58 -4.70 7.35
N ARG A 22 -5.21 -3.86 6.39
CA ARG A 22 -5.96 -3.63 5.17
C ARG A 22 -5.04 -3.70 3.97
N LEU A 23 -5.44 -4.51 3.02
CA LEU A 23 -4.76 -4.66 1.74
C LEU A 23 -5.82 -4.76 0.65
N VAL A 24 -5.73 -3.91 -0.35
CA VAL A 24 -6.53 -3.99 -1.56
C VAL A 24 -5.63 -3.91 -2.77
N GLY A 25 -6.04 -4.49 -3.87
CA GLY A 25 -5.25 -4.45 -5.08
C GLY A 25 -6.03 -4.84 -6.32
N ALA A 26 -5.51 -4.45 -7.47
CA ALA A 26 -6.07 -4.78 -8.77
C ALA A 26 -4.95 -4.87 -9.81
N THR A 27 -5.19 -5.67 -10.84
CA THR A 27 -4.24 -5.89 -11.93
C THR A 27 -4.75 -5.21 -13.19
N THR A 28 -3.84 -4.58 -13.97
CA THR A 28 -4.17 -4.00 -15.27
C THR A 28 -4.77 -5.05 -16.22
N ALA A 29 -5.62 -4.62 -17.14
CA ALA A 29 -6.33 -5.53 -18.06
C ALA A 29 -5.36 -6.35 -18.92
N ASP A 30 -4.19 -5.79 -19.26
CA ASP A 30 -3.14 -6.48 -20.02
C ASP A 30 -2.29 -7.43 -19.15
N GLY A 31 -2.50 -7.45 -17.82
CA GLY A 31 -1.77 -8.30 -16.89
C GLY A 31 -0.34 -7.85 -16.59
N ARG A 32 0.06 -6.66 -16.99
CA ARG A 32 1.45 -6.19 -16.84
C ARG A 32 1.77 -5.62 -15.48
N PHE A 33 0.82 -4.97 -14.83
CA PHE A 33 1.04 -4.30 -13.55
C PHE A 33 -0.02 -4.66 -12.54
N LYS A 34 0.39 -4.70 -11.28
CA LYS A 34 -0.50 -4.83 -10.13
C LYS A 34 -0.34 -3.61 -9.23
N LEU A 35 -1.45 -2.92 -8.97
CA LEU A 35 -1.54 -1.82 -8.01
C LEU A 35 -2.06 -2.36 -6.69
N SER A 36 -1.43 -1.97 -5.58
CA SER A 36 -1.88 -2.30 -4.22
C SER A 36 -1.83 -1.09 -3.31
N LEU A 37 -2.80 -1.00 -2.40
CA LEU A 37 -2.80 -0.07 -1.28
C LEU A 37 -2.79 -0.86 0.02
N GLU A 38 -1.88 -0.53 0.91
CA GLU A 38 -1.72 -1.21 2.20
C GLU A 38 -1.74 -0.20 3.35
N ALA A 39 -2.49 -0.51 4.40
CA ALA A 39 -2.48 0.25 5.65
C ALA A 39 -2.21 -0.67 6.83
N THR A 40 -1.41 -0.19 7.79
CA THR A 40 -1.09 -0.94 9.02
C THR A 40 -2.28 -1.01 9.98
N ASP A 41 -3.17 -0.03 9.89
CA ASP A 41 -4.41 0.01 10.66
C ASP A 41 -5.62 0.13 9.73
N ASP A 42 -6.77 -0.35 10.21
CA ASP A 42 -8.04 -0.29 9.48
C ASP A 42 -8.96 0.83 9.99
N TRP A 43 -8.48 1.65 10.90
CA TRP A 43 -9.21 2.75 11.50
C TRP A 43 -8.33 3.94 11.83
N VAL A 44 -8.95 5.11 11.97
CA VAL A 44 -8.28 6.35 12.37
C VAL A 44 -9.29 7.22 13.13
N ARG A 45 -8.80 8.05 14.03
CA ARG A 45 -9.62 9.07 14.72
C ARG A 45 -9.86 10.27 13.82
N PRO A 46 -11.01 10.95 13.97
CA PRO A 46 -11.25 12.22 13.25
C PRO A 46 -10.12 13.22 13.48
N GLY A 47 -9.61 13.81 12.41
CA GLY A 47 -8.50 14.77 12.46
C GLY A 47 -7.10 14.16 12.60
N PHE A 48 -7.00 12.85 12.66
CA PHE A 48 -5.70 12.16 12.71
C PHE A 48 -5.35 11.56 11.36
N SER A 49 -4.08 11.25 11.21
CA SER A 49 -3.52 10.73 9.96
C SER A 49 -3.21 9.25 10.03
N LEU A 50 -3.36 8.57 8.91
CA LEU A 50 -2.99 7.18 8.71
C LEU A 50 -2.05 7.07 7.51
N PRO A 51 -0.86 6.48 7.68
CA PRO A 51 0.01 6.21 6.54
C PRO A 51 -0.53 5.05 5.70
N VAL A 52 -0.47 5.21 4.39
CA VAL A 52 -0.88 4.20 3.42
C VAL A 52 0.27 3.98 2.45
N LYS A 53 0.64 2.74 2.23
CA LYS A 53 1.66 2.39 1.24
C LYS A 53 1.02 2.09 -0.10
N VAL A 54 1.51 2.76 -1.13
CA VAL A 54 1.17 2.50 -2.52
C VAL A 54 2.26 1.64 -3.12
N ARG A 55 1.87 0.54 -3.74
CA ARG A 55 2.80 -0.36 -4.41
C ARG A 55 2.32 -0.66 -5.81
N VAL A 56 3.22 -0.53 -6.77
CA VAL A 56 3.01 -0.95 -8.15
C VAL A 56 4.08 -1.97 -8.50
N GLU A 57 3.65 -3.15 -8.92
CA GLU A 57 4.53 -4.25 -9.29
C GLU A 57 4.40 -4.55 -10.78
N SER A 58 5.54 -4.65 -11.45
CA SER A 58 5.60 -5.17 -12.81
C SER A 58 5.50 -6.70 -12.77
N LEU A 59 4.43 -7.25 -13.30
CA LEU A 59 4.19 -8.70 -13.33
C LEU A 59 4.96 -9.40 -14.46
N VAL A 60 5.56 -8.63 -15.36
CA VAL A 60 6.41 -9.14 -16.45
C VAL A 60 7.91 -9.08 -16.10
N GLY A 61 8.21 -8.78 -14.84
CA GLY A 61 9.58 -8.63 -14.38
C GLY A 61 10.15 -7.22 -14.64
N PRO A 62 11.46 -7.04 -14.45
CA PRO A 62 12.12 -5.76 -14.70
C PRO A 62 11.94 -5.30 -16.15
N LEU A 63 11.72 -4.00 -16.32
CA LEU A 63 11.55 -3.40 -17.64
C LEU A 63 12.92 -3.12 -18.27
N VAL A 64 13.06 -3.39 -19.56
CA VAL A 64 14.29 -3.12 -20.32
C VAL A 64 14.45 -1.61 -20.57
N GLU A 65 13.34 -0.92 -20.81
CA GLU A 65 13.32 0.52 -21.01
C GLU A 65 12.76 1.24 -19.79
N ALA A 66 13.30 2.41 -19.49
CA ALA A 66 12.76 3.28 -18.47
C ALA A 66 11.30 3.65 -18.80
N TRP A 67 10.47 3.59 -17.79
CA TRP A 67 9.03 3.84 -17.94
C TRP A 67 8.50 4.63 -16.75
N ALA A 68 7.66 5.59 -17.02
CA ALA A 68 7.03 6.40 -15.98
C ALA A 68 5.61 6.76 -16.36
N THR A 69 4.73 6.82 -15.37
CA THR A 69 3.37 7.34 -15.54
C THR A 69 2.85 7.91 -14.22
N GLU A 70 1.84 8.76 -14.31
CA GLU A 70 1.20 9.35 -13.14
C GLU A 70 0.17 8.39 -12.53
N LEU A 71 0.13 8.34 -11.21
CA LEU A 71 -0.89 7.66 -10.42
C LEU A 71 -1.65 8.73 -9.64
N GLU A 72 -2.95 8.82 -9.84
CA GLU A 72 -3.83 9.74 -9.12
C GLU A 72 -4.37 9.13 -7.84
N LEU A 73 -4.48 9.96 -6.80
CA LEU A 73 -5.02 9.59 -5.50
C LEU A 73 -6.15 10.55 -5.13
N VAL A 74 -7.27 9.99 -4.72
CA VAL A 74 -8.45 10.74 -4.29
C VAL A 74 -8.92 10.18 -2.96
N ALA A 75 -9.31 11.04 -2.04
CA ALA A 75 -9.86 10.63 -0.76
C ALA A 75 -11.31 11.07 -0.59
N ASN A 76 -12.10 10.23 0.06
CA ASN A 76 -13.43 10.57 0.55
C ASN A 76 -13.42 10.62 2.07
N ASN A 77 -14.12 11.60 2.66
CA ASN A 77 -14.19 11.85 4.09
C ASN A 77 -12.82 12.07 4.73
N GLY A 78 -11.94 12.70 3.99
CA GLY A 78 -10.59 13.03 4.42
C GLY A 78 -9.79 13.63 3.27
N ASP A 79 -8.53 13.94 3.57
CA ASP A 79 -7.57 14.47 2.61
C ASP A 79 -6.45 13.48 2.38
N ILE A 80 -5.88 13.50 1.21
CA ILE A 80 -4.73 12.66 0.84
C ILE A 80 -3.54 13.53 0.43
N SER A 81 -2.35 13.17 0.88
CA SER A 81 -1.13 13.88 0.54
C SER A 81 0.03 12.91 0.32
N PRO A 82 0.72 12.98 -0.81
CA PRO A 82 0.40 13.74 -2.01
C PRO A 82 -0.84 13.20 -2.74
N SER A 83 -1.43 14.00 -3.61
CA SER A 83 -2.62 13.60 -4.41
C SER A 83 -2.25 12.92 -5.73
N SER A 84 -0.99 12.88 -6.06
CA SER A 84 -0.47 12.13 -7.20
C SER A 84 0.94 11.63 -6.93
N LEU A 85 1.31 10.54 -7.58
CA LEU A 85 2.63 9.95 -7.55
C LEU A 85 3.11 9.72 -8.98
N TYR A 86 4.40 9.91 -9.20
CA TYR A 86 5.03 9.49 -10.44
C TYR A 86 5.60 8.10 -10.24
N VAL A 87 4.96 7.12 -10.83
CA VAL A 87 5.43 5.73 -10.81
C VAL A 87 6.52 5.59 -11.84
N GLU A 88 7.74 5.33 -11.39
CA GLU A 88 8.91 5.23 -12.24
C GLU A 88 9.55 3.85 -12.10
N PHE A 89 9.91 3.28 -13.23
CA PHE A 89 10.76 2.11 -13.32
C PHE A 89 11.98 2.46 -14.14
N ASP A 90 13.16 2.31 -13.54
CA ASP A 90 14.42 2.44 -14.27
C ASP A 90 14.59 1.24 -15.19
N GLY A 91 15.01 1.47 -16.43
CA GLY A 91 15.30 0.39 -17.33
C GLY A 91 16.50 -0.41 -16.86
N VAL A 92 16.46 -1.73 -17.00
CA VAL A 92 17.58 -2.62 -16.72
C VAL A 92 18.16 -3.09 -18.05
N ALA A 93 19.44 -2.78 -18.30
CA ALA A 93 20.11 -3.22 -19.52
C ALA A 93 20.14 -4.74 -19.63
N GLU A 94 20.05 -5.27 -20.85
CA GLU A 94 19.98 -6.72 -21.10
C GLU A 94 21.18 -7.50 -20.53
N ASP A 95 22.33 -6.84 -20.37
CA ASP A 95 23.56 -7.42 -19.82
C ASP A 95 23.71 -7.20 -18.30
N GLU A 96 22.78 -6.49 -17.66
CA GLU A 96 22.77 -6.28 -16.22
C GLU A 96 21.96 -7.36 -15.51
N VAL A 97 22.41 -7.70 -14.28
CA VAL A 97 21.66 -8.63 -13.44
C VAL A 97 20.53 -7.86 -12.74
N ALA A 98 19.32 -8.05 -13.23
CA ALA A 98 18.13 -7.51 -12.62
C ALA A 98 17.84 -8.20 -11.29
N ASN A 99 17.34 -7.43 -10.30
CA ASN A 99 16.87 -7.96 -9.03
C ASN A 99 15.37 -7.66 -8.85
N GLN A 100 14.76 -8.22 -7.82
CA GLN A 100 13.32 -8.07 -7.58
C GLN A 100 12.91 -6.61 -7.33
N ALA A 101 13.80 -5.78 -6.78
CA ALA A 101 13.52 -4.37 -6.54
C ALA A 101 13.33 -3.57 -7.84
N ASP A 102 13.92 -4.01 -8.93
CA ASP A 102 13.79 -3.35 -10.25
C ASP A 102 12.40 -3.48 -10.86
N SER A 103 11.55 -4.35 -10.30
CA SER A 103 10.17 -4.57 -10.76
C SER A 103 9.10 -4.04 -9.81
N VAL A 104 9.48 -3.32 -8.76
CA VAL A 104 8.56 -2.81 -7.73
C VAL A 104 8.77 -1.33 -7.50
N PHE A 105 7.68 -0.56 -7.52
CA PHE A 105 7.63 0.82 -7.06
C PHE A 105 6.83 0.86 -5.75
N GLU A 106 7.36 1.54 -4.75
CA GLU A 106 6.69 1.76 -3.46
C GLU A 106 6.80 3.23 -3.04
N ALA A 107 5.70 3.77 -2.51
CA ALA A 107 5.68 5.10 -1.92
C ALA A 107 4.68 5.15 -0.77
N TRP A 108 4.95 6.02 0.20
CA TRP A 108 4.04 6.30 1.30
C TRP A 108 3.26 7.56 1.03
N ILE A 109 1.95 7.49 1.30
CA ILE A 109 1.03 8.62 1.28
C ILE A 109 0.38 8.73 2.65
N THR A 110 -0.23 9.87 2.93
CA THR A 110 -0.91 10.13 4.21
C THR A 110 -2.38 10.43 3.96
N PHE A 111 -3.24 9.67 4.60
CA PHE A 111 -4.66 9.96 4.69
C PHE A 111 -4.94 10.68 6.00
N GLU A 112 -5.57 11.85 5.96
CA GLU A 112 -6.02 12.60 7.13
C GLU A 112 -7.54 12.58 7.18
N ALA A 113 -8.10 12.00 8.23
CA ALA A 113 -9.55 11.90 8.41
C ALA A 113 -10.17 13.26 8.71
N GLU A 114 -11.36 13.54 8.18
CA GLU A 114 -12.12 14.74 8.50
C GLU A 114 -12.42 14.86 10.00
N ARG A 115 -12.38 16.10 10.50
CA ARG A 115 -12.61 16.38 11.92
C ARG A 115 -14.07 16.36 12.32
N SER A 116 -14.96 16.41 11.38
CA SER A 116 -16.36 16.69 11.63
C SER A 116 -17.18 15.42 11.79
N SER A 117 -17.23 14.79 12.94
CA SER A 117 -18.37 13.93 13.20
C SER A 117 -18.34 13.33 14.60
N ASP A 118 -19.41 13.47 15.33
CA ASP A 118 -19.68 12.73 16.55
C ASP A 118 -20.11 11.28 16.26
N THR A 119 -20.22 10.91 15.00
CA THR A 119 -20.64 9.57 14.55
C THR A 119 -19.53 8.89 13.78
N ALA A 120 -19.45 7.58 13.91
CA ALA A 120 -18.53 6.78 13.11
C ALA A 120 -18.81 6.95 11.61
N ALA A 121 -17.75 7.13 10.84
CA ALA A 121 -17.81 7.31 9.39
C ALA A 121 -16.82 6.38 8.70
N GLN A 122 -16.89 6.32 7.40
CA GLN A 122 -15.96 5.57 6.57
C GLN A 122 -15.23 6.53 5.64
N GLY A 123 -13.90 6.52 5.72
CA GLY A 123 -13.02 7.15 4.75
C GLY A 123 -12.63 6.17 3.65
N GLU A 124 -12.28 6.69 2.51
CA GLU A 124 -11.79 5.90 1.39
C GLU A 124 -10.58 6.58 0.74
N VAL A 125 -9.58 5.77 0.39
CA VAL A 125 -8.47 6.18 -0.45
C VAL A 125 -8.61 5.46 -1.79
N HIS A 126 -8.78 6.22 -2.84
CA HIS A 126 -8.88 5.72 -4.21
C HIS A 126 -7.58 5.95 -4.95
N ALA A 127 -7.10 4.95 -5.64
CA ALA A 127 -5.94 5.06 -6.52
C ALA A 127 -6.35 4.69 -7.94
N LEU A 128 -5.97 5.55 -8.88
CA LEU A 128 -6.21 5.38 -10.31
C LEU A 128 -4.85 5.31 -11.01
N PHE A 129 -4.63 4.21 -11.67
CA PHE A 129 -3.37 3.91 -12.35
C PHE A 129 -3.65 3.17 -13.66
N LEU A 130 -3.31 3.79 -14.80
CA LEU A 130 -3.65 3.25 -16.11
C LEU A 130 -5.16 2.97 -16.21
N ASP A 131 -5.55 1.73 -16.48
CA ASP A 131 -6.95 1.27 -16.53
C ASP A 131 -7.45 0.67 -15.22
N VAL A 132 -6.69 0.82 -14.14
CA VAL A 132 -6.99 0.20 -12.84
C VAL A 132 -7.46 1.24 -11.83
N HIS A 133 -8.50 0.88 -11.10
CA HIS A 133 -8.99 1.62 -9.95
C HIS A 133 -9.09 0.66 -8.75
N THR A 134 -8.49 1.04 -7.64
CA THR A 134 -8.67 0.32 -6.37
C THR A 134 -8.98 1.29 -5.25
N ALA A 135 -9.69 0.83 -4.23
CA ALA A 135 -10.11 1.65 -3.10
C ALA A 135 -9.85 0.94 -1.78
N LEU A 136 -9.21 1.65 -0.87
CA LEU A 136 -8.97 1.21 0.51
C LEU A 136 -9.98 1.90 1.42
N LYS A 137 -10.74 1.10 2.17
CA LYS A 137 -11.73 1.60 3.14
C LYS A 137 -11.13 1.67 4.54
N ILE A 138 -11.30 2.80 5.20
CA ILE A 138 -10.75 3.10 6.52
C ILE A 138 -11.89 3.54 7.42
N ARG A 139 -12.04 2.91 8.58
CA ARG A 139 -13.03 3.34 9.57
C ARG A 139 -12.56 4.62 10.25
N ILE A 140 -13.43 5.60 10.34
CA ILE A 140 -13.19 6.82 11.10
C ILE A 140 -14.06 6.73 12.36
N THR A 141 -13.42 6.51 13.52
CA THR A 141 -14.13 6.28 14.78
C THR A 141 -13.77 7.33 15.80
N PRO A 142 -14.76 7.96 16.44
CA PRO A 142 -14.53 8.90 17.54
C PRO A 142 -13.85 8.22 18.74
N GLU A 143 -13.14 9.00 19.51
CA GLU A 143 -12.37 8.52 20.68
C GLU A 143 -13.21 7.82 21.76
N SER A 144 -14.51 8.07 21.77
CA SER A 144 -15.43 7.56 22.79
C SER A 144 -15.89 6.12 22.60
N GLU A 145 -15.40 5.42 21.58
CA GLU A 145 -15.77 4.03 21.29
C GLU A 145 -14.70 3.00 21.64
N GLU A 146 -13.75 3.36 22.45
CA GLU A 146 -12.79 2.40 22.99
C GLU A 146 -13.41 1.55 24.11
#